data_4c10c3384f14f9b4f7e80871a1ee8df8
#
_entry.id   4c10c3384f14f9b4f7e80871a1ee8df8
#
_cell.length_a   1.000
_cell.length_b   1.000
_cell.length_c   1.000
_cell.angle_alpha   90.00
_cell.angle_beta   90.00
_cell.angle_gamma   90.00
#
_symmetry.space_group_name_H-M   'P 1'
#
loop_
_entity.id
_entity.type
_entity.pdbx_description
1 polymer ?
#
loop_
_entity_poly.entity_id
_entity_poly.type
_entity_poly.pdbx_seq_one_letter_code
_entity_poly.pdbx_strand_id
1 'polypeptide(L)'
;MATSPCKTGLVACLLYAQIALAAGPLPIHWRSVNAEALRHLTALLRIDTSNPPGNETEAAQYLADVLQREGIPAKLLSLDPARANLVARIKGNGSARPIAILAHTDVVPAQRSKWSVDPFAAVRRHGHIYGRGALDDKEIVTAGLMVMLLLERRHIPLTRDVIFVAEAGEEGTPGVGINFLIGRHWDEIAAEYALAEGGSAVAQGGKVSYVAITTAEKVPRGVRLIARGPSGHGSRPSPNNAVLRLAAAVAKLGEWRTPMRLNDTTREYFERLASISSPDDADRYLHAGDPARAPEIDRYFERYEPAHYAMVRTTLAPTMLKAGIAFNVIPSEAEASIDIRALPDEDMPRFYAEMRVLIDDPNVEIEPRKPDRPATPPSSTDTAMFRALEHAQRRMFPQAVTLPSMLTGATDMAQLRAKGVQAYGFGPIVEAGDRGEAHANDERLAEASLYKLVEFLWYTILEVQR
;
A
#
# COMPACT_ATOMS: atom_id res chain seq x y z
N MET A 1 -58.86 -3.75 65.56
CA MET A 1 -57.83 -4.78 65.27
C MET A 1 -57.57 -4.71 63.76
N ALA A 2 -56.49 -4.06 63.34
CA ALA A 2 -56.17 -3.87 61.95
C ALA A 2 -54.80 -4.53 61.73
N THR A 3 -54.77 -5.54 60.89
CA THR A 3 -53.55 -6.25 60.46
C THR A 3 -52.99 -5.63 59.21
N SER A 4 -51.76 -5.21 59.24
CA SER A 4 -50.95 -4.68 58.16
C SER A 4 -50.47 -5.79 57.19
N PRO A 5 -50.46 -5.61 55.87
CA PRO A 5 -49.81 -6.55 54.99
C PRO A 5 -48.40 -6.10 54.56
N CYS A 6 -47.63 -7.08 54.48
CA CYS A 6 -46.25 -7.34 54.15
C CYS A 6 -45.60 -6.48 53.03
N LYS A 7 -44.46 -5.84 53.36
CA LYS A 7 -43.53 -5.21 52.40
C LYS A 7 -42.37 -6.21 52.08
N THR A 8 -42.59 -7.12 51.13
CA THR A 8 -41.53 -8.06 50.70
C THR A 8 -41.54 -8.37 49.20
N GLY A 9 -41.77 -7.35 48.36
CA GLY A 9 -41.84 -7.57 46.91
C GLY A 9 -40.89 -6.74 46.03
N LEU A 10 -40.07 -5.84 46.60
CA LEU A 10 -39.34 -4.85 45.78
C LEU A 10 -37.80 -5.02 45.73
N VAL A 11 -37.26 -6.01 46.42
CA VAL A 11 -35.78 -6.20 46.51
C VAL A 11 -35.22 -7.20 45.47
N ALA A 12 -36.10 -8.09 44.95
CA ALA A 12 -35.65 -9.15 44.02
C ALA A 12 -35.43 -8.68 42.56
N CYS A 13 -36.08 -7.59 42.13
CA CYS A 13 -35.92 -7.10 40.74
C CYS A 13 -34.66 -6.22 40.51
N LEU A 14 -34.05 -5.68 41.55
CA LEU A 14 -32.85 -4.83 41.41
C LEU A 14 -31.55 -5.64 41.38
N LEU A 15 -31.52 -6.88 41.79
CA LEU A 15 -30.35 -7.74 41.75
C LEU A 15 -30.14 -8.42 40.37
N TYR A 16 -31.18 -8.57 39.59
CA TYR A 16 -31.06 -9.13 38.22
C TYR A 16 -30.54 -8.13 37.18
N ALA A 17 -30.67 -6.84 37.42
CA ALA A 17 -30.16 -5.79 36.52
C ALA A 17 -28.64 -5.50 36.68
N GLN A 18 -28.03 -5.89 37.80
CA GLN A 18 -26.61 -5.66 38.06
C GLN A 18 -25.67 -6.79 37.61
N ILE A 19 -26.19 -7.97 37.27
CA ILE A 19 -25.37 -9.11 36.80
C ILE A 19 -25.12 -9.03 35.26
N ALA A 20 -25.87 -8.24 34.52
CA ALA A 20 -25.68 -8.07 33.07
C ALA A 20 -24.55 -7.11 32.69
N LEU A 21 -23.92 -6.38 33.63
CA LEU A 21 -22.89 -5.36 33.35
C LEU A 21 -21.45 -5.82 33.54
N ALA A 22 -21.18 -7.09 33.86
CA ALA A 22 -19.83 -7.57 34.18
C ALA A 22 -19.31 -8.68 33.24
N ALA A 23 -20.04 -9.06 32.20
CA ALA A 23 -19.47 -9.95 31.18
C ALA A 23 -18.75 -9.09 30.14
N GLY A 24 -17.43 -8.98 30.26
CA GLY A 24 -16.60 -8.45 29.17
C GLY A 24 -16.92 -9.18 27.86
N PRO A 25 -16.60 -8.59 26.70
CA PRO A 25 -16.93 -9.20 25.42
C PRO A 25 -16.38 -10.62 25.34
N LEU A 26 -17.25 -11.59 25.00
CA LEU A 26 -16.86 -13.00 24.88
C LEU A 26 -15.60 -13.15 24.01
N PRO A 27 -14.72 -14.11 24.30
CA PRO A 27 -13.50 -14.31 23.50
C PRO A 27 -13.84 -14.53 22.01
N ILE A 28 -12.98 -14.06 21.11
CA ILE A 28 -13.16 -14.25 19.68
C ILE A 28 -12.80 -15.70 19.32
N HIS A 29 -13.70 -16.37 18.61
CA HIS A 29 -13.43 -17.67 18.02
C HIS A 29 -12.69 -17.51 16.68
N TRP A 30 -11.37 -17.25 16.74
CA TRP A 30 -10.56 -16.97 15.56
C TRP A 30 -10.69 -18.01 14.46
N ARG A 31 -10.91 -19.29 14.79
CA ARG A 31 -11.13 -20.33 13.77
C ARG A 31 -12.31 -20.03 12.84
N SER A 32 -13.43 -19.53 13.38
CA SER A 32 -14.59 -19.17 12.56
C SER A 32 -14.37 -17.87 11.78
N VAL A 33 -13.71 -16.88 12.40
CA VAL A 33 -13.32 -15.61 11.74
C VAL A 33 -12.39 -15.89 10.56
N ASN A 34 -11.39 -16.74 10.75
CA ASN A 34 -10.43 -17.12 9.71
C ASN A 34 -11.10 -17.84 8.53
N ALA A 35 -12.03 -18.76 8.82
CA ALA A 35 -12.80 -19.45 7.78
C ALA A 35 -13.69 -18.48 6.99
N GLU A 36 -14.26 -17.48 7.66
CA GLU A 36 -15.06 -16.42 7.04
C GLU A 36 -14.20 -15.49 6.19
N ALA A 37 -13.07 -15.01 6.70
CA ALA A 37 -12.11 -14.20 5.95
C ALA A 37 -11.65 -14.89 4.66
N LEU A 38 -11.32 -16.18 4.74
CA LEU A 38 -10.91 -16.96 3.57
C LEU A 38 -12.05 -17.11 2.54
N ARG A 39 -13.31 -17.20 2.98
CA ARG A 39 -14.47 -17.22 2.06
C ARG A 39 -14.62 -15.87 1.35
N HIS A 40 -14.46 -14.76 2.07
CA HIS A 40 -14.56 -13.42 1.48
C HIS A 40 -13.42 -13.16 0.49
N LEU A 41 -12.17 -13.46 0.86
CA LEU A 41 -11.04 -13.36 -0.07
C LEU A 41 -11.24 -14.23 -1.31
N THR A 42 -11.70 -15.48 -1.14
CA THR A 42 -11.99 -16.38 -2.26
C THR A 42 -13.06 -15.80 -3.20
N ALA A 43 -14.10 -15.18 -2.66
CA ALA A 43 -15.15 -14.53 -3.45
C ALA A 43 -14.60 -13.32 -4.22
N LEU A 44 -13.85 -12.45 -3.56
CA LEU A 44 -13.24 -11.27 -4.17
C LEU A 44 -12.23 -11.62 -5.26
N LEU A 45 -11.38 -12.65 -5.06
CA LEU A 45 -10.42 -13.09 -6.07
C LEU A 45 -11.07 -13.65 -7.33
N ARG A 46 -12.32 -14.14 -7.24
CA ARG A 46 -13.08 -14.64 -8.38
C ARG A 46 -13.71 -13.56 -9.24
N ILE A 47 -13.76 -12.34 -8.75
CA ILE A 47 -14.24 -11.19 -9.50
C ILE A 47 -13.02 -10.59 -10.24
N ASP A 48 -13.06 -10.63 -11.57
CA ASP A 48 -12.00 -10.05 -12.42
C ASP A 48 -12.18 -8.54 -12.50
N THR A 49 -11.41 -7.82 -11.72
CA THR A 49 -11.36 -6.36 -11.66
C THR A 49 -10.08 -5.81 -12.31
N SER A 50 -9.56 -6.48 -13.34
CA SER A 50 -8.37 -6.04 -14.05
C SER A 50 -8.52 -4.62 -14.59
N ASN A 51 -7.57 -3.76 -14.27
CA ASN A 51 -7.53 -2.36 -14.68
C ASN A 51 -6.34 -2.12 -15.63
N PRO A 52 -6.55 -1.73 -16.90
CA PRO A 52 -7.82 -1.51 -17.59
C PRO A 52 -8.59 -2.81 -17.94
N PRO A 53 -9.92 -2.76 -18.19
CA PRO A 53 -10.80 -1.57 -18.12
C PRO A 53 -11.29 -1.23 -16.73
N GLY A 54 -11.20 -2.14 -15.75
CA GLY A 54 -11.81 -2.08 -14.44
C GLY A 54 -13.25 -2.61 -14.43
N ASN A 55 -13.68 -3.21 -13.32
CA ASN A 55 -15.03 -3.74 -13.09
C ASN A 55 -15.31 -3.80 -11.59
N GLU A 56 -14.87 -2.76 -10.88
CA GLU A 56 -14.86 -2.74 -9.42
C GLU A 56 -16.24 -2.71 -8.81
N THR A 57 -17.27 -2.28 -9.57
CA THR A 57 -18.66 -2.24 -9.09
C THR A 57 -19.15 -3.62 -8.63
N GLU A 58 -18.73 -4.72 -9.28
CA GLU A 58 -19.11 -6.07 -8.87
C GLU A 58 -18.52 -6.41 -7.48
N ALA A 59 -17.25 -6.07 -7.25
CA ALA A 59 -16.61 -6.26 -5.96
C ALA A 59 -17.20 -5.35 -4.87
N ALA A 60 -17.45 -4.08 -5.19
CA ALA A 60 -18.05 -3.11 -4.29
C ALA A 60 -19.49 -3.52 -3.90
N GLN A 61 -20.28 -4.05 -4.85
CA GLN A 61 -21.63 -4.56 -4.57
C GLN A 61 -21.59 -5.80 -3.67
N TYR A 62 -20.66 -6.73 -3.93
CA TYR A 62 -20.47 -7.90 -3.05
C TYR A 62 -20.19 -7.47 -1.60
N LEU A 63 -19.30 -6.51 -1.39
CA LEU A 63 -18.99 -5.97 -0.07
C LEU A 63 -20.18 -5.26 0.57
N ALA A 64 -20.91 -4.45 -0.21
CA ALA A 64 -22.13 -3.75 0.25
C ALA A 64 -23.18 -4.73 0.74
N ASP A 65 -23.42 -5.81 -0.03
CA ASP A 65 -24.39 -6.85 0.34
C ASP A 65 -24.01 -7.59 1.63
N VAL A 66 -22.69 -7.83 1.85
CA VAL A 66 -22.21 -8.44 3.10
C VAL A 66 -22.44 -7.49 4.27
N LEU A 67 -22.04 -6.23 4.16
CA LEU A 67 -22.18 -5.22 5.21
C LEU A 67 -23.66 -4.96 5.55
N GLN A 68 -24.51 -4.87 4.55
CA GLN A 68 -25.96 -4.63 4.73
C GLN A 68 -26.64 -5.77 5.49
N ARG A 69 -26.27 -7.03 5.24
CA ARG A 69 -26.79 -8.18 6.00
C ARG A 69 -26.46 -8.11 7.49
N GLU A 70 -25.37 -7.45 7.85
CA GLU A 70 -24.95 -7.23 9.24
C GLU A 70 -25.45 -5.87 9.81
N GLY A 71 -26.30 -5.14 9.06
CA GLY A 71 -26.83 -3.84 9.50
C GLY A 71 -25.84 -2.67 9.40
N ILE A 72 -24.70 -2.84 8.74
CA ILE A 72 -23.71 -1.78 8.57
C ILE A 72 -24.06 -0.95 7.32
N PRO A 73 -24.34 0.36 7.45
CA PRO A 73 -24.63 1.22 6.32
C PRO A 73 -23.43 1.32 5.37
N ALA A 74 -23.66 1.09 4.07
CA ALA A 74 -22.67 1.22 3.02
C ALA A 74 -23.21 2.04 1.85
N LYS A 75 -22.33 2.83 1.22
CA LYS A 75 -22.62 3.64 0.04
C LYS A 75 -21.74 3.20 -1.11
N LEU A 76 -22.30 3.10 -2.30
CA LEU A 76 -21.55 2.96 -3.55
C LEU A 76 -21.45 4.35 -4.21
N LEU A 77 -20.22 4.81 -4.43
CA LEU A 77 -19.93 6.11 -5.01
C LEU A 77 -19.12 5.89 -6.29
N SER A 78 -19.62 6.37 -7.43
CA SER A 78 -18.98 6.15 -8.72
C SER A 78 -19.00 7.38 -9.62
N LEU A 79 -17.91 7.57 -10.34
CA LEU A 79 -17.82 8.47 -11.48
C LEU A 79 -18.18 7.73 -12.78
N ASP A 80 -17.81 6.48 -12.87
CA ASP A 80 -18.14 5.51 -13.92
C ASP A 80 -18.98 4.39 -13.29
N PRO A 81 -20.18 4.05 -13.84
CA PRO A 81 -21.05 3.01 -13.29
C PRO A 81 -20.38 1.63 -13.12
N ALA A 82 -19.37 1.29 -13.91
CA ALA A 82 -18.62 0.04 -13.78
C ALA A 82 -17.54 0.09 -12.69
N ARG A 83 -17.23 1.27 -12.15
CA ARG A 83 -16.07 1.53 -11.30
C ARG A 83 -16.46 2.20 -9.99
N ALA A 84 -17.30 1.51 -9.20
CA ALA A 84 -17.78 2.03 -7.93
C ALA A 84 -16.76 1.82 -6.79
N ASN A 85 -16.69 2.84 -5.94
CA ASN A 85 -16.03 2.80 -4.64
C ASN A 85 -17.08 2.48 -3.57
N LEU A 86 -16.76 1.64 -2.60
CA LEU A 86 -17.58 1.41 -1.43
C LEU A 86 -17.08 2.25 -0.27
N VAL A 87 -18.00 2.90 0.44
CA VAL A 87 -17.72 3.57 1.73
C VAL A 87 -18.71 3.08 2.76
N ALA A 88 -18.22 2.50 3.85
CA ALA A 88 -19.02 2.07 5.00
C ALA A 88 -18.50 2.72 6.28
N ARG A 89 -19.40 2.98 7.25
CA ARG A 89 -19.04 3.68 8.47
C ARG A 89 -19.77 3.10 9.68
N ILE A 90 -19.01 2.73 10.71
CA ILE A 90 -19.53 2.45 12.05
C ILE A 90 -19.27 3.68 12.91
N LYS A 91 -20.33 4.17 13.56
CA LYS A 91 -20.28 5.38 14.37
C LYS A 91 -19.66 5.10 15.73
N GLY A 92 -18.75 5.99 16.14
CA GLY A 92 -18.28 6.11 17.52
C GLY A 92 -19.09 7.15 18.30
N ASN A 93 -18.68 7.42 19.52
CA ASN A 93 -19.29 8.45 20.36
C ASN A 93 -18.86 9.89 20.02
N GLY A 94 -17.95 10.05 19.04
CA GLY A 94 -17.48 11.34 18.55
C GLY A 94 -16.45 12.05 19.45
N SER A 95 -15.92 11.39 20.47
CA SER A 95 -14.89 12.00 21.36
C SER A 95 -13.52 12.11 20.69
N ALA A 96 -13.30 11.42 19.58
CA ALA A 96 -12.10 11.54 18.76
C ALA A 96 -12.45 11.53 17.26
N ARG A 97 -11.52 12.05 16.43
CA ARG A 97 -11.71 12.11 14.96
C ARG A 97 -11.67 10.71 14.33
N PRO A 98 -12.36 10.51 13.19
CA PRO A 98 -12.47 9.19 12.54
C PRO A 98 -11.14 8.54 12.16
N ILE A 99 -11.18 7.22 11.96
CA ILE A 99 -10.13 6.40 11.34
C ILE A 99 -10.68 5.85 10.03
N ALA A 100 -9.88 5.84 8.97
CA ALA A 100 -10.17 5.16 7.72
C ALA A 100 -9.32 3.88 7.58
N ILE A 101 -9.94 2.80 7.10
CA ILE A 101 -9.27 1.63 6.53
C ILE A 101 -9.49 1.74 5.03
N LEU A 102 -8.43 1.98 4.27
CA LEU A 102 -8.45 2.17 2.83
C LEU A 102 -7.82 0.95 2.16
N ALA A 103 -8.49 0.43 1.15
CA ALA A 103 -7.98 -0.65 0.32
C ALA A 103 -8.57 -0.57 -1.08
N HIS A 104 -7.87 -1.08 -2.10
CA HIS A 104 -8.39 -1.05 -3.46
C HIS A 104 -8.89 -2.40 -3.95
N THR A 105 -9.84 -2.36 -4.88
CA THR A 105 -10.50 -3.56 -5.41
C THR A 105 -10.08 -3.91 -6.83
N ASP A 106 -9.49 -2.96 -7.57
CA ASP A 106 -8.90 -3.24 -8.88
C ASP A 106 -7.57 -3.97 -8.76
N VAL A 107 -7.14 -4.57 -9.84
CA VAL A 107 -5.90 -5.33 -9.92
C VAL A 107 -5.23 -5.12 -11.28
N VAL A 108 -3.89 -5.24 -11.34
CA VAL A 108 -3.19 -5.22 -12.62
C VAL A 108 -3.57 -6.41 -13.50
N PRO A 109 -3.53 -6.28 -14.85
CA PRO A 109 -3.85 -7.37 -15.77
C PRO A 109 -2.98 -8.62 -15.56
N ALA A 110 -3.56 -9.79 -15.75
CA ALA A 110 -2.88 -11.08 -15.69
C ALA A 110 -2.74 -11.73 -17.08
N GLN A 111 -1.52 -12.15 -17.43
CA GLN A 111 -1.29 -12.97 -18.63
C GLN A 111 -1.59 -14.44 -18.31
N ARG A 112 -2.85 -14.87 -18.48
CA ARG A 112 -3.32 -16.22 -18.09
C ARG A 112 -2.40 -17.36 -18.57
N SER A 113 -1.79 -17.24 -19.76
CA SER A 113 -0.88 -18.26 -20.31
C SER A 113 0.45 -18.41 -19.55
N LYS A 114 0.78 -17.50 -18.67
CA LYS A 114 2.00 -17.53 -17.83
C LYS A 114 1.73 -17.95 -16.38
N TRP A 115 0.48 -18.24 -16.04
CA TRP A 115 0.09 -18.70 -14.72
C TRP A 115 -0.03 -20.22 -14.69
N SER A 116 0.37 -20.85 -13.58
CA SER A 116 0.21 -22.28 -13.35
C SER A 116 -1.23 -22.69 -13.01
N VAL A 117 -2.06 -21.69 -12.64
CA VAL A 117 -3.50 -21.82 -12.35
C VAL A 117 -4.25 -20.64 -12.99
N ASP A 118 -5.57 -20.69 -13.11
CA ASP A 118 -6.33 -19.50 -13.52
C ASP A 118 -6.23 -18.42 -12.45
N PRO A 119 -5.76 -17.20 -12.79
CA PRO A 119 -5.55 -16.11 -11.83
C PRO A 119 -6.81 -15.61 -11.11
N PHE A 120 -8.01 -15.96 -11.63
CA PHE A 120 -9.30 -15.60 -11.01
C PHE A 120 -10.11 -16.80 -10.52
N ALA A 121 -9.48 -17.98 -10.38
CA ALA A 121 -10.14 -19.15 -9.82
C ALA A 121 -10.02 -19.27 -8.30
N ALA A 122 -9.15 -18.47 -7.66
CA ALA A 122 -8.86 -18.53 -6.23
C ALA A 122 -8.44 -19.95 -5.79
N VAL A 123 -7.46 -20.53 -6.48
CA VAL A 123 -7.03 -21.89 -6.26
C VAL A 123 -6.29 -22.02 -4.95
N ARG A 124 -6.71 -22.96 -4.10
CA ARG A 124 -6.03 -23.24 -2.82
C ARG A 124 -5.12 -24.44 -2.97
N ARG A 125 -3.83 -24.26 -2.66
CA ARG A 125 -2.82 -25.32 -2.77
C ARG A 125 -1.72 -25.10 -1.73
N HIS A 126 -1.35 -26.13 -0.99
CA HIS A 126 -0.25 -26.14 -0.02
C HIS A 126 -0.32 -25.00 1.01
N GLY A 127 -1.53 -24.68 1.51
CA GLY A 127 -1.73 -23.62 2.51
C GLY A 127 -1.68 -22.19 1.96
N HIS A 128 -1.68 -22.04 0.64
CA HIS A 128 -1.76 -20.77 -0.06
C HIS A 128 -3.03 -20.67 -0.90
N ILE A 129 -3.53 -19.45 -1.06
CA ILE A 129 -4.54 -19.08 -2.03
C ILE A 129 -3.86 -18.33 -3.17
N TYR A 130 -4.02 -18.84 -4.40
CA TYR A 130 -3.47 -18.27 -5.63
C TYR A 130 -4.54 -17.41 -6.30
N GLY A 131 -4.17 -16.22 -6.70
CA GLY A 131 -5.06 -15.33 -7.43
C GLY A 131 -4.44 -13.94 -7.63
N ARG A 132 -4.77 -13.28 -8.73
CA ARG A 132 -4.42 -11.88 -8.94
C ARG A 132 -5.19 -11.01 -7.93
N GLY A 133 -4.47 -10.17 -7.17
CA GLY A 133 -5.01 -9.40 -6.05
C GLY A 133 -4.98 -10.15 -4.72
N ALA A 134 -4.27 -11.30 -4.62
CA ALA A 134 -4.13 -12.02 -3.36
C ALA A 134 -3.19 -11.31 -2.37
N LEU A 135 -2.24 -10.50 -2.88
CA LEU A 135 -1.28 -9.69 -2.13
C LEU A 135 -1.40 -8.19 -2.43
N ASP A 136 -2.30 -7.82 -3.39
CA ASP A 136 -2.42 -6.46 -3.87
C ASP A 136 -3.78 -6.24 -4.55
N ASP A 137 -4.88 -5.83 -3.83
CA ASP A 137 -4.95 -5.49 -2.39
C ASP A 137 -6.22 -6.11 -1.74
N LYS A 138 -6.76 -7.21 -2.34
CA LYS A 138 -8.01 -7.84 -1.89
C LYS A 138 -7.90 -8.49 -0.51
N GLU A 139 -6.70 -8.80 -0.03
CA GLU A 139 -6.47 -9.28 1.33
C GLU A 139 -6.68 -8.17 2.37
N ILE A 140 -6.29 -6.90 2.08
CA ILE A 140 -6.59 -5.76 2.98
C ILE A 140 -8.07 -5.39 2.88
N VAL A 141 -8.66 -5.43 1.67
CA VAL A 141 -10.13 -5.32 1.52
C VAL A 141 -10.83 -6.33 2.42
N THR A 142 -10.37 -7.60 2.41
CA THR A 142 -10.94 -8.66 3.25
C THR A 142 -10.71 -8.38 4.73
N ALA A 143 -9.52 -7.94 5.13
CA ALA A 143 -9.21 -7.63 6.53
C ALA A 143 -10.06 -6.46 7.04
N GLY A 144 -10.22 -5.41 6.25
CA GLY A 144 -11.10 -4.27 6.54
C GLY A 144 -12.55 -4.69 6.73
N LEU A 145 -13.09 -5.47 5.79
CA LEU A 145 -14.42 -6.05 5.90
C LEU A 145 -14.58 -6.82 7.22
N MET A 146 -13.67 -7.75 7.51
CA MET A 146 -13.75 -8.58 8.73
C MET A 146 -13.70 -7.77 10.01
N VAL A 147 -12.91 -6.70 10.06
CA VAL A 147 -12.88 -5.79 11.22
C VAL A 147 -14.22 -5.08 11.38
N MET A 148 -14.83 -4.57 10.30
CA MET A 148 -16.16 -3.96 10.36
C MET A 148 -17.21 -4.94 10.89
N LEU A 149 -17.23 -6.18 10.38
CA LEU A 149 -18.13 -7.23 10.86
C LEU A 149 -17.92 -7.57 12.35
N LEU A 150 -16.67 -7.65 12.79
CA LEU A 150 -16.33 -7.93 14.19
C LEU A 150 -16.74 -6.79 15.12
N LEU A 151 -16.54 -5.53 14.73
CA LEU A 151 -16.92 -4.35 15.52
C LEU A 151 -18.44 -4.34 15.74
N GLU A 152 -19.22 -4.54 14.68
CA GLU A 152 -20.69 -4.53 14.73
C GLU A 152 -21.24 -5.71 15.56
N ARG A 153 -20.87 -6.94 15.21
CA ARG A 153 -21.35 -8.17 15.88
C ARG A 153 -21.03 -8.23 17.37
N ARG A 154 -19.97 -7.54 17.78
CA ARG A 154 -19.54 -7.53 19.19
C ARG A 154 -19.95 -6.26 19.91
N HIS A 155 -20.62 -5.33 19.24
CA HIS A 155 -21.07 -4.06 19.80
C HIS A 155 -19.96 -3.33 20.54
N ILE A 156 -18.74 -3.24 19.90
CA ILE A 156 -17.58 -2.62 20.53
C ILE A 156 -17.83 -1.12 20.72
N PRO A 157 -17.74 -0.60 21.94
CA PRO A 157 -17.82 0.85 22.16
C PRO A 157 -16.65 1.56 21.48
N LEU A 158 -16.95 2.49 20.58
CA LEU A 158 -15.96 3.24 19.82
C LEU A 158 -15.92 4.70 20.28
N THR A 159 -14.71 5.24 20.44
CA THR A 159 -14.47 6.66 20.74
C THR A 159 -14.46 7.51 19.46
N ARG A 160 -14.19 6.89 18.32
CA ARG A 160 -14.12 7.50 16.99
C ARG A 160 -14.81 6.62 15.95
N ASP A 161 -15.34 7.25 14.91
CA ASP A 161 -15.91 6.51 13.78
C ASP A 161 -14.84 5.64 13.12
N VAL A 162 -15.21 4.45 12.66
CA VAL A 162 -14.38 3.61 11.79
C VAL A 162 -15.01 3.61 10.41
N ILE A 163 -14.24 4.08 9.43
CA ILE A 163 -14.62 4.17 8.02
C ILE A 163 -13.90 3.07 7.26
N PHE A 164 -14.60 2.29 6.48
CA PHE A 164 -14.02 1.34 5.54
C PHE A 164 -14.26 1.85 4.12
N VAL A 165 -13.17 2.00 3.37
CA VAL A 165 -13.17 2.43 1.97
C VAL A 165 -12.55 1.31 1.14
N ALA A 166 -13.36 0.72 0.25
CA ALA A 166 -12.86 -0.19 -0.78
C ALA A 166 -12.98 0.55 -2.12
N GLU A 167 -11.86 1.09 -2.57
CA GLU A 167 -11.81 2.00 -3.71
C GLU A 167 -11.53 1.30 -5.02
N ALA A 168 -11.71 2.05 -6.11
CA ALA A 168 -11.46 1.64 -7.49
C ALA A 168 -10.26 2.41 -8.04
N GLY A 169 -9.50 1.80 -8.97
CA GLY A 169 -8.59 2.51 -9.84
C GLY A 169 -7.24 2.92 -9.24
N GLU A 170 -6.81 2.35 -8.13
CA GLU A 170 -5.48 2.58 -7.57
C GLU A 170 -4.39 2.24 -8.59
N GLU A 171 -4.53 1.12 -9.29
CA GLU A 171 -3.62 0.52 -10.27
C GLU A 171 -3.55 1.28 -11.62
N GLY A 172 -3.54 2.61 -11.55
CA GLY A 172 -3.27 3.48 -12.70
C GLY A 172 -4.41 4.39 -13.15
N THR A 173 -5.55 4.37 -12.47
CA THR A 173 -6.69 5.27 -12.78
C THR A 173 -7.27 5.96 -11.54
N PRO A 174 -6.44 6.61 -10.68
CA PRO A 174 -6.89 7.19 -9.40
C PRO A 174 -7.97 8.26 -9.56
N GLY A 175 -8.25 8.69 -10.79
CA GLY A 175 -9.32 9.63 -11.11
C GLY A 175 -10.72 9.10 -10.82
N VAL A 176 -10.94 7.78 -10.81
CA VAL A 176 -12.23 7.15 -10.49
C VAL A 176 -12.32 6.69 -9.03
N GLY A 177 -11.18 6.60 -8.34
CA GLY A 177 -11.02 6.20 -6.93
C GLY A 177 -10.73 7.40 -6.04
N ILE A 178 -9.56 7.40 -5.40
CA ILE A 178 -9.20 8.37 -4.36
C ILE A 178 -9.35 9.83 -4.79
N ASN A 179 -8.98 10.20 -6.02
CA ASN A 179 -9.12 11.59 -6.46
C ASN A 179 -10.59 12.01 -6.61
N PHE A 180 -11.45 11.10 -7.04
CA PHE A 180 -12.90 11.33 -7.07
C PHE A 180 -13.48 11.44 -5.65
N LEU A 181 -13.11 10.54 -4.76
CA LEU A 181 -13.57 10.55 -3.36
C LEU A 181 -13.13 11.84 -2.65
N ILE A 182 -11.87 12.23 -2.75
CA ILE A 182 -11.34 13.47 -2.17
C ILE A 182 -11.99 14.72 -2.78
N GLY A 183 -12.22 14.69 -4.09
CA GLY A 183 -12.75 15.85 -4.81
C GLY A 183 -14.22 16.11 -4.61
N ARG A 184 -15.03 15.06 -4.41
CA ARG A 184 -16.50 15.16 -4.36
C ARG A 184 -17.17 14.57 -3.11
N HIS A 185 -16.46 13.73 -2.36
CA HIS A 185 -17.01 12.96 -1.24
C HIS A 185 -16.10 12.98 -0.02
N TRP A 186 -15.32 14.07 0.14
CA TRP A 186 -14.37 14.17 1.25
C TRP A 186 -14.99 13.91 2.62
N ASP A 187 -16.18 14.43 2.88
CA ASP A 187 -16.90 14.27 4.17
C ASP A 187 -17.23 12.79 4.49
N GLU A 188 -17.30 11.93 3.46
CA GLU A 188 -17.55 10.51 3.65
C GLU A 188 -16.30 9.76 4.12
N ILE A 189 -15.08 10.24 3.76
CA ILE A 189 -13.82 9.55 4.03
C ILE A 189 -12.86 10.34 4.92
N ALA A 190 -13.20 11.59 5.29
CA ALA A 190 -12.34 12.43 6.13
C ALA A 190 -12.02 11.77 7.46
N ALA A 191 -10.73 11.62 7.76
CA ALA A 191 -10.22 10.92 8.93
C ALA A 191 -9.00 11.63 9.53
N GLU A 192 -8.67 11.32 10.77
CA GLU A 192 -7.41 11.70 11.41
C GLU A 192 -6.28 10.77 10.98
N TYR A 193 -6.59 9.48 10.99
CA TYR A 193 -5.69 8.40 10.63
C TYR A 193 -6.25 7.58 9.48
N ALA A 194 -5.37 7.08 8.62
CA ALA A 194 -5.71 6.06 7.65
C ALA A 194 -4.75 4.88 7.76
N LEU A 195 -5.27 3.68 7.59
CA LEU A 195 -4.53 2.43 7.46
C LEU A 195 -4.76 1.91 6.05
N ALA A 196 -3.70 1.63 5.31
CA ALA A 196 -3.76 1.17 3.93
C ALA A 196 -2.64 0.15 3.64
N GLU A 197 -2.50 -0.24 2.39
CA GLU A 197 -1.45 -1.12 1.88
C GLU A 197 -0.02 -0.55 2.02
N GLY A 198 0.99 -1.30 1.60
CA GLY A 198 2.37 -0.87 1.42
C GLY A 198 3.31 -1.23 2.55
N GLY A 199 2.84 -1.86 3.64
CA GLY A 199 3.67 -2.45 4.68
C GLY A 199 3.71 -3.97 4.62
N SER A 200 4.42 -4.61 5.55
CA SER A 200 4.44 -6.07 5.68
C SER A 200 5.03 -6.52 7.02
N ALA A 201 4.67 -7.73 7.46
CA ALA A 201 5.39 -8.42 8.51
C ALA A 201 6.38 -9.40 7.85
N VAL A 202 7.68 -9.15 7.99
CA VAL A 202 8.72 -9.96 7.33
C VAL A 202 9.14 -11.11 8.23
N ALA A 203 8.97 -12.32 7.72
CA ALA A 203 9.36 -13.55 8.39
C ALA A 203 10.62 -14.15 7.78
N GLN A 204 11.41 -14.82 8.58
CA GLN A 204 12.53 -15.63 8.18
C GLN A 204 12.46 -16.99 8.90
N GLY A 205 12.36 -18.06 8.13
CA GLY A 205 12.19 -19.40 8.67
C GLY A 205 10.92 -19.55 9.52
N GLY A 206 9.82 -18.91 9.12
CA GLY A 206 8.53 -18.94 9.79
C GLY A 206 8.41 -18.08 11.05
N LYS A 207 9.43 -17.26 11.37
CA LYS A 207 9.40 -16.32 12.50
C LYS A 207 9.43 -14.89 11.99
N VAL A 208 8.48 -14.05 12.41
CA VAL A 208 8.45 -12.63 12.08
C VAL A 208 9.62 -11.93 12.77
N SER A 209 10.50 -11.33 11.98
CA SER A 209 11.69 -10.60 12.43
C SER A 209 11.37 -9.13 12.68
N TYR A 210 10.57 -8.52 11.80
CA TYR A 210 10.11 -7.14 11.95
C TYR A 210 8.76 -6.93 11.25
N VAL A 211 8.09 -5.85 11.63
CA VAL A 211 6.87 -5.35 10.97
C VAL A 211 7.19 -3.97 10.39
N ALA A 212 7.24 -3.89 9.07
CA ALA A 212 7.42 -2.64 8.34
C ALA A 212 6.08 -1.92 8.23
N ILE A 213 6.03 -0.72 8.80
CA ILE A 213 4.89 0.19 8.71
C ILE A 213 5.30 1.36 7.81
N THR A 214 4.68 1.45 6.65
CA THR A 214 4.98 2.54 5.72
C THR A 214 4.46 3.86 6.25
N THR A 215 5.36 4.79 6.50
CA THR A 215 5.07 6.17 6.93
C THR A 215 5.34 7.19 5.82
N ALA A 216 6.14 6.82 4.83
CA ALA A 216 6.49 7.62 3.67
C ALA A 216 6.52 6.76 2.41
N GLU A 217 6.42 7.40 1.25
CA GLU A 217 6.52 6.72 -0.04
C GLU A 217 7.24 7.58 -1.06
N LYS A 218 7.86 6.96 -2.06
CA LYS A 218 8.45 7.67 -3.18
C LYS A 218 7.36 8.20 -4.12
N VAL A 219 7.73 9.19 -4.91
CA VAL A 219 6.77 9.91 -5.74
C VAL A 219 7.05 9.61 -7.23
N PRO A 220 6.11 9.03 -7.98
CA PRO A 220 6.26 8.83 -9.41
C PRO A 220 6.41 10.17 -10.16
N ARG A 221 7.48 10.30 -10.94
CA ARG A 221 7.82 11.52 -11.70
C ARG A 221 8.40 11.17 -13.07
N GLY A 222 7.85 10.14 -13.69
CA GLY A 222 8.34 9.65 -14.98
C GLY A 222 8.46 10.71 -16.07
N VAL A 223 9.37 10.49 -17.01
CA VAL A 223 9.58 11.36 -18.18
C VAL A 223 9.57 10.55 -19.46
N ARG A 224 9.24 11.23 -20.56
CA ARG A 224 9.50 10.76 -21.91
C ARG A 224 10.72 11.50 -22.45
N LEU A 225 11.69 10.77 -22.98
CA LEU A 225 12.80 11.32 -23.75
C LEU A 225 12.41 11.23 -25.24
N ILE A 226 12.56 12.33 -25.97
CA ILE A 226 12.27 12.39 -27.40
C ILE A 226 13.53 12.90 -28.11
N ALA A 227 14.21 11.99 -28.80
CA ALA A 227 15.36 12.32 -29.61
C ALA A 227 14.93 12.60 -31.06
N ARG A 228 15.43 13.69 -31.66
CA ARG A 228 15.14 14.05 -33.04
C ARG A 228 16.40 14.09 -33.91
N GLY A 229 16.23 13.77 -35.17
CA GLY A 229 17.30 13.78 -36.17
C GLY A 229 16.78 13.71 -37.59
N PRO A 230 17.63 13.88 -38.61
CA PRO A 230 17.21 13.75 -40.00
C PRO A 230 16.84 12.30 -40.31
N SER A 231 15.72 12.12 -41.03
CA SER A 231 15.34 10.81 -41.59
C SER A 231 16.14 10.54 -42.88
N GLY A 232 16.28 9.25 -43.25
CA GLY A 232 17.00 8.91 -44.45
C GLY A 232 17.05 7.43 -44.79
N HIS A 233 17.74 7.09 -45.87
CA HIS A 233 17.95 5.70 -46.27
C HIS A 233 19.02 5.03 -45.39
N GLY A 234 18.75 3.83 -44.88
CA GLY A 234 19.64 3.10 -43.96
C GLY A 234 21.04 2.82 -44.52
N SER A 235 21.20 2.76 -45.84
CA SER A 235 22.53 2.63 -46.49
C SER A 235 23.39 3.91 -46.48
N ARG A 236 22.84 5.03 -45.99
CA ARG A 236 23.56 6.31 -45.84
C ARG A 236 23.52 6.73 -44.36
N PRO A 237 24.37 6.15 -43.48
CA PRO A 237 24.37 6.43 -42.07
C PRO A 237 24.57 7.92 -41.79
N SER A 238 23.78 8.44 -40.83
CA SER A 238 23.91 9.82 -40.33
C SER A 238 24.45 9.82 -38.93
N PRO A 239 25.45 10.63 -38.56
CA PRO A 239 25.90 10.80 -37.18
C PRO A 239 24.83 11.45 -36.31
N ASN A 240 23.85 12.12 -36.90
CA ASN A 240 22.73 12.77 -36.22
C ASN A 240 21.47 11.89 -36.16
N ASN A 241 21.62 10.57 -36.22
CA ASN A 241 20.53 9.61 -36.17
C ASN A 241 19.80 9.67 -34.79
N ALA A 242 18.49 9.87 -34.84
CA ALA A 242 17.65 9.96 -33.61
C ALA A 242 17.81 8.73 -32.69
N VAL A 243 17.95 7.54 -33.27
CA VAL A 243 18.13 6.29 -32.49
C VAL A 243 19.46 6.29 -31.71
N LEU A 244 20.54 6.74 -32.35
CA LEU A 244 21.84 6.83 -31.70
C LEU A 244 21.88 7.87 -30.59
N ARG A 245 21.22 9.03 -30.80
CA ARG A 245 21.07 10.07 -29.78
C ARG A 245 20.29 9.55 -28.56
N LEU A 246 19.17 8.89 -28.80
CA LEU A 246 18.36 8.30 -27.72
C LEU A 246 19.14 7.25 -26.95
N ALA A 247 19.81 6.33 -27.66
CA ALA A 247 20.62 5.28 -27.01
C ALA A 247 21.72 5.86 -26.11
N ALA A 248 22.42 6.90 -26.59
CA ALA A 248 23.44 7.60 -25.80
C ALA A 248 22.84 8.28 -24.56
N ALA A 249 21.69 8.96 -24.71
CA ALA A 249 20.99 9.59 -23.58
C ALA A 249 20.55 8.57 -22.52
N VAL A 250 19.96 7.46 -22.93
CA VAL A 250 19.52 6.38 -22.03
C VAL A 250 20.72 5.74 -21.32
N ALA A 251 21.83 5.50 -22.04
CA ALA A 251 23.06 4.94 -21.43
C ALA A 251 23.61 5.87 -20.34
N LYS A 252 23.72 7.18 -20.63
CA LYS A 252 24.19 8.17 -19.64
C LYS A 252 23.30 8.21 -18.39
N LEU A 253 21.97 8.15 -18.56
CA LEU A 253 21.02 8.11 -17.44
C LEU A 253 21.12 6.78 -16.65
N GLY A 254 21.38 5.66 -17.34
CA GLY A 254 21.57 4.36 -16.71
C GLY A 254 22.85 4.28 -15.84
N GLU A 255 23.86 5.09 -16.17
CA GLU A 255 25.12 5.21 -15.41
C GLU A 255 25.04 6.27 -14.30
N TRP A 256 24.01 7.11 -14.31
CA TRP A 256 23.88 8.18 -13.33
C TRP A 256 23.52 7.66 -11.94
N ARG A 257 24.45 7.85 -11.02
CA ARG A 257 24.25 7.57 -9.60
C ARG A 257 23.71 8.80 -8.90
N THR A 258 22.41 8.82 -8.65
CA THR A 258 21.79 9.87 -7.86
C THR A 258 22.28 9.82 -6.40
N PRO A 259 22.37 10.94 -5.70
CA PRO A 259 22.89 10.98 -4.34
C PRO A 259 22.05 10.15 -3.36
N MET A 260 22.72 9.40 -2.48
CA MET A 260 22.09 8.79 -1.32
C MET A 260 21.71 9.87 -0.31
N ARG A 261 20.46 9.88 0.13
CA ARG A 261 19.94 10.83 1.12
C ARG A 261 18.99 10.12 2.09
N LEU A 262 19.19 10.32 3.39
CA LEU A 262 18.27 9.84 4.41
C LEU A 262 17.32 10.96 4.81
N ASN A 263 16.03 10.65 4.88
CA ASN A 263 15.02 11.44 5.58
C ASN A 263 14.77 10.88 6.98
N ASP A 264 13.88 11.49 7.76
CA ASP A 264 13.60 11.05 9.14
C ASP A 264 13.09 9.62 9.19
N THR A 265 12.19 9.22 8.27
CA THR A 265 11.69 7.85 8.17
C THR A 265 12.82 6.84 7.93
N THR A 266 13.67 7.08 6.94
CA THR A 266 14.73 6.13 6.58
C THR A 266 15.85 6.09 7.63
N ARG A 267 16.10 7.21 8.34
CA ARG A 267 17.01 7.25 9.48
C ARG A 267 16.49 6.36 10.61
N GLU A 268 15.26 6.57 11.03
CA GLU A 268 14.63 5.78 12.10
C GLU A 268 14.49 4.30 11.69
N TYR A 269 14.22 4.02 10.41
CA TYR A 269 14.21 2.67 9.87
C TYR A 269 15.56 1.96 10.11
N PHE A 270 16.68 2.57 9.71
CA PHE A 270 18.00 1.97 9.87
C PHE A 270 18.45 1.87 11.33
N GLU A 271 18.14 2.86 12.16
CA GLU A 271 18.41 2.79 13.61
C GLU A 271 17.71 1.60 14.27
N ARG A 272 16.42 1.40 13.96
CA ARG A 272 15.64 0.28 14.51
C ARG A 272 16.09 -1.07 13.90
N LEU A 273 16.38 -1.12 12.59
CA LEU A 273 16.86 -2.32 11.91
C LEU A 273 18.21 -2.79 12.48
N ALA A 274 19.10 -1.87 12.78
CA ALA A 274 20.40 -2.18 13.39
C ALA A 274 20.26 -2.99 14.70
N SER A 275 19.20 -2.75 15.48
CA SER A 275 19.00 -3.43 16.76
C SER A 275 18.75 -4.94 16.64
N ILE A 276 18.38 -5.42 15.45
CA ILE A 276 18.08 -6.85 15.16
C ILE A 276 19.03 -7.45 14.12
N SER A 277 20.03 -6.71 13.70
CA SER A 277 20.97 -7.11 12.65
C SER A 277 22.26 -7.69 13.20
N SER A 278 23.09 -8.29 12.33
CA SER A 278 24.45 -8.67 12.68
C SER A 278 25.29 -7.45 13.06
N PRO A 279 26.39 -7.58 13.84
CA PRO A 279 27.20 -6.43 14.20
C PRO A 279 27.74 -5.62 13.01
N ASP A 280 28.12 -6.28 11.91
CA ASP A 280 28.63 -5.63 10.71
C ASP A 280 27.53 -4.88 9.94
N ASP A 281 26.32 -5.45 9.87
CA ASP A 281 25.17 -4.81 9.24
C ASP A 281 24.67 -3.66 10.11
N ALA A 282 24.61 -3.86 11.43
CA ALA A 282 24.21 -2.81 12.38
C ALA A 282 25.12 -1.58 12.29
N ASP A 283 26.46 -1.79 12.24
CA ASP A 283 27.43 -0.71 12.06
C ASP A 283 27.18 0.03 10.72
N ARG A 284 26.93 -0.70 9.64
CA ARG A 284 26.61 -0.14 8.33
C ARG A 284 25.35 0.71 8.34
N TYR A 285 24.27 0.20 8.94
CA TYR A 285 22.98 0.91 9.00
C TYR A 285 23.07 2.18 9.85
N LEU A 286 23.73 2.14 10.99
CA LEU A 286 23.91 3.30 11.86
C LEU A 286 24.75 4.41 11.22
N HIS A 287 25.64 4.06 10.28
CA HIS A 287 26.50 5.02 9.58
C HIS A 287 26.04 5.32 8.14
N ALA A 288 24.83 4.88 7.72
CA ALA A 288 24.32 5.14 6.38
C ALA A 288 24.20 6.63 6.03
N GLY A 289 24.04 7.49 7.05
CA GLY A 289 24.00 8.94 6.90
C GLY A 289 25.36 9.66 7.05
N ASP A 290 26.46 8.94 7.33
CA ASP A 290 27.80 9.53 7.49
C ASP A 290 28.43 9.78 6.11
N PRO A 291 28.71 11.05 5.74
CA PRO A 291 29.33 11.37 4.45
C PRO A 291 30.67 10.66 4.19
N ALA A 292 31.45 10.35 5.24
CA ALA A 292 32.71 9.66 5.10
C ALA A 292 32.55 8.19 4.71
N ARG A 293 31.45 7.55 5.13
CA ARG A 293 31.17 6.14 4.87
C ARG A 293 30.15 5.93 3.73
N ALA A 294 29.41 6.98 3.37
CA ALA A 294 28.35 6.90 2.34
C ALA A 294 28.81 6.22 1.03
N PRO A 295 30.01 6.49 0.45
CA PRO A 295 30.43 5.84 -0.79
C PRO A 295 30.66 4.32 -0.68
N GLU A 296 31.05 3.84 0.49
CA GLU A 296 31.22 2.40 0.76
C GLU A 296 29.85 1.74 0.94
N ILE A 297 29.01 2.32 1.78
CA ILE A 297 27.67 1.83 2.10
C ILE A 297 26.78 1.81 0.85
N ASP A 298 26.89 2.84 0.02
CA ASP A 298 26.18 2.94 -1.24
C ASP A 298 26.49 1.78 -2.20
N ARG A 299 27.78 1.45 -2.37
CA ARG A 299 28.19 0.29 -3.18
C ARG A 299 27.71 -1.03 -2.58
N TYR A 300 27.67 -1.13 -1.26
CA TYR A 300 27.16 -2.32 -0.59
C TYR A 300 25.67 -2.49 -0.83
N PHE A 301 24.86 -1.45 -0.63
CA PHE A 301 23.42 -1.47 -0.90
C PHE A 301 23.14 -1.82 -2.37
N GLU A 302 23.83 -1.18 -3.31
CA GLU A 302 23.65 -1.48 -4.73
C GLU A 302 23.86 -2.96 -5.05
N ARG A 303 24.84 -3.58 -4.44
CA ARG A 303 25.24 -4.96 -4.76
C ARG A 303 24.46 -6.03 -3.99
N TYR A 304 24.16 -5.78 -2.73
CA TYR A 304 23.67 -6.80 -1.81
C TYR A 304 22.26 -6.49 -1.25
N GLU A 305 21.87 -5.23 -1.23
CA GLU A 305 20.61 -4.78 -0.63
C GLU A 305 19.88 -3.77 -1.55
N PRO A 306 19.45 -4.19 -2.76
CA PRO A 306 18.88 -3.28 -3.75
C PRO A 306 17.61 -2.57 -3.29
N ALA A 307 16.88 -3.13 -2.33
CA ALA A 307 15.73 -2.46 -1.71
C ALA A 307 16.17 -1.22 -0.89
N HIS A 308 17.22 -1.35 -0.08
CA HIS A 308 17.80 -0.22 0.64
C HIS A 308 18.43 0.80 -0.32
N TYR A 309 19.13 0.32 -1.37
CA TYR A 309 19.64 1.20 -2.43
C TYR A 309 18.55 2.06 -3.03
N ALA A 310 17.40 1.46 -3.38
CA ALA A 310 16.27 2.18 -3.95
C ALA A 310 15.58 3.11 -2.93
N MET A 311 15.51 2.71 -1.67
CA MET A 311 14.83 3.47 -0.61
C MET A 311 15.50 4.83 -0.33
N VAL A 312 16.83 4.92 -0.42
CA VAL A 312 17.58 6.10 0.02
C VAL A 312 17.93 7.09 -1.09
N ARG A 313 17.32 7.00 -2.27
CA ARG A 313 17.61 7.90 -3.40
C ARG A 313 16.46 8.06 -4.37
N THR A 314 16.48 9.07 -5.21
CA THR A 314 15.66 9.14 -6.41
C THR A 314 16.21 8.15 -7.43
N THR A 315 15.37 7.22 -7.92
CA THR A 315 15.77 6.18 -8.87
C THR A 315 15.23 6.45 -10.26
N LEU A 316 15.98 6.01 -11.30
CA LEU A 316 15.59 6.09 -12.69
C LEU A 316 15.68 4.68 -13.30
N ALA A 317 14.62 4.28 -14.01
CA ALA A 317 14.58 3.02 -14.74
C ALA A 317 14.04 3.25 -16.16
N PRO A 318 14.83 3.05 -17.22
CA PRO A 318 14.30 2.99 -18.58
C PRO A 318 13.37 1.78 -18.71
N THR A 319 12.10 2.02 -19.10
CA THR A 319 11.07 0.97 -19.15
C THR A 319 10.57 0.68 -20.56
N MET A 320 10.64 1.66 -21.46
CA MET A 320 10.19 1.51 -22.84
C MET A 320 11.13 2.22 -23.82
N LEU A 321 11.34 1.59 -24.98
CA LEU A 321 12.06 2.16 -26.12
C LEU A 321 11.22 1.97 -27.39
N LYS A 322 11.08 3.03 -28.18
CA LYS A 322 10.35 3.01 -29.45
C LYS A 322 11.09 3.80 -30.50
N ALA A 323 11.43 3.18 -31.66
CA ALA A 323 12.08 3.85 -32.77
C ALA A 323 11.89 3.08 -34.06
N GLY A 324 11.83 3.82 -35.21
CA GLY A 324 11.81 3.26 -36.55
C GLY A 324 10.50 2.57 -36.94
N ILE A 325 10.33 2.43 -38.26
CA ILE A 325 9.14 1.80 -38.87
C ILE A 325 9.51 0.75 -39.92
N ALA A 326 10.75 0.76 -40.40
CA ALA A 326 11.26 -0.18 -41.43
C ALA A 326 12.77 -0.34 -41.30
N PHE A 327 13.31 -1.53 -41.62
CA PHE A 327 14.70 -1.89 -41.49
C PHE A 327 15.67 -0.97 -42.26
N ASN A 328 15.26 -0.46 -43.45
CA ASN A 328 16.09 0.35 -44.31
C ASN A 328 15.82 1.87 -44.23
N VAL A 329 15.09 2.32 -43.19
CA VAL A 329 14.72 3.72 -42.95
C VAL A 329 15.29 4.22 -41.63
N ILE A 330 16.10 5.29 -41.68
CA ILE A 330 16.53 6.03 -40.51
C ILE A 330 15.35 6.90 -40.03
N PRO A 331 14.82 6.72 -38.82
CA PRO A 331 13.69 7.51 -38.33
C PRO A 331 14.11 8.94 -37.95
N SER A 332 13.18 9.87 -38.07
CA SER A 332 13.37 11.27 -37.63
C SER A 332 13.19 11.44 -36.12
N GLU A 333 12.59 10.44 -35.43
CA GLU A 333 12.30 10.50 -34.02
C GLU A 333 12.48 9.13 -33.38
N ALA A 334 12.94 9.14 -32.10
CA ALA A 334 13.03 7.97 -31.24
C ALA A 334 12.61 8.37 -29.82
N GLU A 335 11.91 7.50 -29.11
CA GLU A 335 11.36 7.76 -27.77
C GLU A 335 11.81 6.73 -26.75
N ALA A 336 12.03 7.20 -25.49
CA ALA A 336 12.18 6.33 -24.33
C ALA A 336 11.25 6.80 -23.20
N SER A 337 10.70 5.86 -22.44
CA SER A 337 10.06 6.15 -21.15
C SER A 337 11.02 5.83 -20.02
N ILE A 338 11.20 6.78 -19.11
CA ILE A 338 12.01 6.61 -17.90
C ILE A 338 11.08 6.71 -16.70
N ASP A 339 10.94 5.63 -15.94
CA ASP A 339 10.26 5.64 -14.66
C ASP A 339 11.21 6.27 -13.62
N ILE A 340 10.79 7.41 -13.05
CA ILE A 340 11.50 8.10 -11.98
C ILE A 340 10.67 7.95 -10.72
N ARG A 341 11.30 7.38 -9.67
CA ARG A 341 10.74 7.31 -8.33
C ARG A 341 11.51 8.27 -7.45
N ALA A 342 10.95 9.47 -7.30
CA ALA A 342 11.60 10.57 -6.57
C ALA A 342 11.47 10.40 -5.06
N LEU A 343 12.45 10.86 -4.30
CA LEU A 343 12.29 11.09 -2.87
C LEU A 343 11.19 12.13 -2.63
N PRO A 344 10.45 12.09 -1.50
CA PRO A 344 9.35 13.01 -1.25
C PRO A 344 9.74 14.50 -1.27
N ASP A 345 10.99 14.80 -0.94
CA ASP A 345 11.59 16.13 -0.86
C ASP A 345 12.44 16.50 -2.08
N GLU A 346 12.35 15.75 -3.20
CA GLU A 346 13.16 16.00 -4.38
C GLU A 346 12.73 17.28 -5.10
N ASP A 347 13.70 18.15 -5.38
CA ASP A 347 13.52 19.32 -6.25
C ASP A 347 13.49 18.88 -7.72
N MET A 348 12.31 18.52 -8.20
CA MET A 348 12.15 18.01 -9.57
C MET A 348 12.58 18.97 -10.67
N PRO A 349 12.32 20.30 -10.62
CA PRO A 349 12.88 21.26 -11.56
C PRO A 349 14.42 21.18 -11.67
N ARG A 350 15.11 21.14 -10.55
CA ARG A 350 16.56 20.98 -10.47
C ARG A 350 17.00 19.60 -11.00
N PHE A 351 16.33 18.55 -10.60
CA PHE A 351 16.61 17.19 -11.03
C PHE A 351 16.53 17.04 -12.56
N TYR A 352 15.48 17.60 -13.20
CA TYR A 352 15.36 17.61 -14.66
C TYR A 352 16.44 18.50 -15.33
N ALA A 353 16.89 19.56 -14.68
CA ALA A 353 18.01 20.36 -15.19
C ALA A 353 19.32 19.57 -15.17
N GLU A 354 19.60 18.83 -14.10
CA GLU A 354 20.76 17.93 -13.98
C GLU A 354 20.71 16.81 -15.04
N MET A 355 19.52 16.24 -15.29
CA MET A 355 19.32 15.28 -16.40
C MET A 355 19.69 15.88 -17.77
N ARG A 356 19.27 17.13 -18.04
CA ARG A 356 19.62 17.81 -19.32
C ARG A 356 21.13 18.00 -19.46
N VAL A 357 21.79 18.42 -18.39
CA VAL A 357 23.26 18.58 -18.39
C VAL A 357 23.95 17.23 -18.63
N LEU A 358 23.49 16.16 -18.02
CA LEU A 358 24.05 14.82 -18.18
C LEU A 358 23.86 14.28 -19.61
N ILE A 359 22.68 14.44 -20.17
CA ILE A 359 22.38 14.02 -21.54
C ILE A 359 23.24 14.77 -22.54
N ASP A 360 23.42 16.08 -22.36
CA ASP A 360 24.29 16.94 -23.17
C ASP A 360 24.02 16.77 -24.69
N ASP A 361 22.75 16.77 -25.07
CA ASP A 361 22.31 16.80 -26.48
C ASP A 361 21.02 17.64 -26.61
N PRO A 362 21.10 18.82 -27.27
CA PRO A 362 19.94 19.72 -27.41
C PRO A 362 18.82 19.14 -28.27
N ASN A 363 19.05 18.04 -29.00
CA ASN A 363 18.05 17.35 -29.79
C ASN A 363 17.36 16.21 -29.05
N VAL A 364 17.66 16.05 -27.77
CA VAL A 364 16.94 15.14 -26.84
C VAL A 364 16.12 15.98 -25.88
N GLU A 365 14.82 15.98 -26.11
CA GLU A 365 13.86 16.66 -25.26
C GLU A 365 13.49 15.77 -24.07
N ILE A 366 13.39 16.37 -22.87
CA ILE A 366 12.84 15.73 -21.66
C ILE A 366 11.43 16.27 -21.46
N GLU A 367 10.44 15.41 -21.61
CA GLU A 367 9.03 15.73 -21.41
C GLU A 367 8.52 15.05 -20.13
N PRO A 368 8.34 15.79 -19.02
CA PRO A 368 7.78 15.24 -17.79
C PRO A 368 6.33 14.80 -17.98
N ARG A 369 5.98 13.63 -17.44
CA ARG A 369 4.59 13.21 -17.34
C ARG A 369 3.85 14.07 -16.31
N LYS A 370 2.55 14.28 -16.55
CA LYS A 370 1.70 14.95 -15.55
C LYS A 370 1.69 14.13 -14.27
N PRO A 371 2.00 14.75 -13.11
CA PRO A 371 1.93 14.06 -11.83
C PRO A 371 0.50 13.63 -11.50
N ASP A 372 0.32 12.40 -11.07
CA ASP A 372 -0.94 11.82 -10.60
C ASP A 372 -1.00 11.70 -9.07
N ARG A 373 0.16 11.71 -8.42
CA ARG A 373 0.30 11.66 -6.95
C ARG A 373 1.10 12.84 -6.41
N PRO A 374 0.65 13.46 -5.28
CA PRO A 374 1.36 14.57 -4.67
C PRO A 374 2.65 14.10 -3.95
N ALA A 375 3.63 14.98 -3.85
CA ALA A 375 4.71 14.83 -2.89
C ALA A 375 4.21 15.30 -1.52
N THR A 376 4.39 14.49 -0.50
CA THR A 376 3.88 14.75 0.85
C THR A 376 4.93 14.43 1.92
N PRO A 377 4.91 15.14 3.05
CA PRO A 377 5.76 14.76 4.17
C PRO A 377 5.37 13.39 4.71
N PRO A 378 6.30 12.68 5.38
CA PRO A 378 6.01 11.45 6.09
C PRO A 378 4.92 11.63 7.15
N SER A 379 4.15 10.58 7.42
CA SER A 379 3.32 10.49 8.62
C SER A 379 4.20 10.34 9.86
N SER A 380 3.83 11.01 10.95
CA SER A 380 4.61 11.00 12.18
C SER A 380 4.56 9.63 12.88
N THR A 381 5.69 9.19 13.42
CA THR A 381 5.77 8.01 14.31
C THR A 381 5.33 8.32 15.74
N ASP A 382 5.20 9.60 16.11
CA ASP A 382 4.66 10.03 17.41
C ASP A 382 3.16 10.33 17.34
N THR A 383 2.35 9.31 17.04
CA THR A 383 0.88 9.39 17.01
C THR A 383 0.25 8.26 17.80
N ALA A 384 -1.02 8.43 18.18
CA ALA A 384 -1.78 7.35 18.82
C ALA A 384 -1.91 6.13 17.89
N MET A 385 -2.06 6.34 16.58
CA MET A 385 -2.17 5.26 15.61
C MET A 385 -0.86 4.49 15.47
N PHE A 386 0.30 5.17 15.37
CA PHE A 386 1.58 4.46 15.24
C PHE A 386 1.89 3.66 16.51
N ARG A 387 1.60 4.20 17.70
CA ARG A 387 1.69 3.46 18.96
C ARG A 387 0.74 2.25 19.02
N ALA A 388 -0.47 2.37 18.46
CA ALA A 388 -1.40 1.24 18.38
C ALA A 388 -0.88 0.13 17.46
N LEU A 389 -0.25 0.46 16.33
CA LEU A 389 0.42 -0.49 15.45
C LEU A 389 1.57 -1.21 16.17
N GLU A 390 2.41 -0.47 16.91
CA GLU A 390 3.47 -1.07 17.73
C GLU A 390 2.92 -1.97 18.85
N HIS A 391 1.81 -1.62 19.50
CA HIS A 391 1.18 -2.45 20.50
C HIS A 391 0.62 -3.75 19.89
N ALA A 392 -0.02 -3.66 18.73
CA ALA A 392 -0.49 -4.84 18.00
C ALA A 392 0.69 -5.75 17.60
N GLN A 393 1.80 -5.17 17.13
CA GLN A 393 3.02 -5.91 16.80
C GLN A 393 3.57 -6.63 18.04
N ARG A 394 3.78 -5.94 19.17
CA ARG A 394 4.28 -6.54 20.41
C ARG A 394 3.38 -7.67 20.93
N ARG A 395 2.06 -7.50 20.77
CA ARG A 395 1.08 -8.52 21.16
C ARG A 395 1.19 -9.78 20.32
N MET A 396 1.33 -9.63 19.00
CA MET A 396 1.29 -10.75 18.06
C MET A 396 2.67 -11.36 17.78
N PHE A 397 3.69 -10.52 17.78
CA PHE A 397 5.06 -10.88 17.41
C PHE A 397 6.05 -10.27 18.42
N PRO A 398 6.09 -10.76 19.69
CA PRO A 398 6.83 -10.12 20.78
C PRO A 398 8.35 -10.10 20.58
N GLN A 399 8.87 -10.91 19.65
CA GLN A 399 10.30 -10.95 19.30
C GLN A 399 10.66 -10.01 18.12
N ALA A 400 9.64 -9.49 17.42
CA ALA A 400 9.84 -8.59 16.28
C ALA A 400 9.95 -7.13 16.74
N VAL A 401 10.45 -6.27 15.86
CA VAL A 401 10.43 -4.81 16.01
C VAL A 401 9.55 -4.17 14.95
N THR A 402 8.95 -3.03 15.26
CA THR A 402 8.27 -2.20 14.25
C THR A 402 9.27 -1.26 13.60
N LEU A 403 9.35 -1.27 12.27
CA LEU A 403 10.18 -0.37 11.48
C LEU A 403 9.28 0.63 10.75
N PRO A 404 9.40 1.94 10.99
CA PRO A 404 8.81 2.92 10.08
C PRO A 404 9.56 2.83 8.74
N SER A 405 8.86 2.66 7.64
CA SER A 405 9.49 2.43 6.33
C SER A 405 9.05 3.45 5.29
N MET A 406 9.90 3.62 4.28
CA MET A 406 9.56 4.37 3.07
C MET A 406 9.36 3.39 1.92
N LEU A 407 8.12 3.32 1.43
CA LEU A 407 7.78 2.50 0.27
C LEU A 407 8.49 3.06 -0.98
N THR A 408 9.12 2.18 -1.76
CA THR A 408 9.73 2.55 -3.05
C THR A 408 8.70 2.64 -4.19
N GLY A 409 7.51 2.05 -4.00
CA GLY A 409 6.30 2.25 -4.78
C GLY A 409 5.59 3.55 -4.41
N ALA A 410 4.31 3.64 -4.74
CA ALA A 410 3.43 4.74 -4.39
C ALA A 410 2.00 4.20 -4.27
N THR A 411 1.24 4.72 -3.33
CA THR A 411 -0.14 4.32 -3.03
C THR A 411 -1.05 5.55 -2.96
N ASP A 412 -2.32 5.34 -2.78
CA ASP A 412 -3.30 6.40 -2.60
C ASP A 412 -3.23 7.08 -1.21
N MET A 413 -2.34 6.60 -0.32
CA MET A 413 -2.01 7.31 0.92
C MET A 413 -1.39 8.69 0.67
N ALA A 414 -0.70 8.91 -0.47
CA ALA A 414 -0.15 10.22 -0.82
C ALA A 414 -1.25 11.28 -0.87
N GLN A 415 -2.39 10.98 -1.49
CA GLN A 415 -3.52 11.90 -1.60
C GLN A 415 -4.15 12.19 -0.23
N LEU A 416 -4.24 11.19 0.65
CA LEU A 416 -4.73 11.37 2.03
C LEU A 416 -3.76 12.23 2.85
N ARG A 417 -2.44 11.98 2.77
CA ARG A 417 -1.42 12.82 3.44
C ARG A 417 -1.47 14.27 2.95
N ALA A 418 -1.72 14.50 1.67
CA ALA A 418 -1.91 15.86 1.13
C ALA A 418 -3.13 16.59 1.74
N LYS A 419 -4.09 15.86 2.31
CA LYS A 419 -5.22 16.40 3.08
C LYS A 419 -4.95 16.50 4.59
N GLY A 420 -3.72 16.19 5.03
CA GLY A 420 -3.33 16.23 6.44
C GLY A 420 -3.71 15.02 7.26
N VAL A 421 -4.12 13.92 6.60
CA VAL A 421 -4.36 12.62 7.26
C VAL A 421 -3.00 11.97 7.56
N GLN A 422 -2.83 11.41 8.75
CA GLN A 422 -1.68 10.58 9.09
C GLN A 422 -1.96 9.16 8.58
N ALA A 423 -1.40 8.80 7.42
CA ALA A 423 -1.66 7.53 6.75
C ALA A 423 -0.48 6.56 6.91
N TYR A 424 -0.78 5.32 7.28
CA TYR A 424 0.18 4.26 7.58
C TYR A 424 -0.11 3.03 6.74
N GLY A 425 0.92 2.53 6.05
CA GLY A 425 0.82 1.28 5.30
C GLY A 425 1.14 0.09 6.18
N PHE A 426 0.30 -0.93 6.12
CA PHE A 426 0.51 -2.22 6.76
C PHE A 426 0.26 -3.34 5.73
N GLY A 427 0.47 -4.61 6.11
CA GLY A 427 0.24 -5.70 5.17
C GLY A 427 0.46 -7.07 5.79
N PRO A 428 0.35 -8.12 4.95
CA PRO A 428 0.42 -9.50 5.38
C PRO A 428 1.83 -9.92 5.82
N ILE A 429 1.92 -11.12 6.41
CA ILE A 429 3.21 -11.77 6.63
C ILE A 429 3.73 -12.27 5.29
N VAL A 430 4.97 -11.90 4.98
CA VAL A 430 5.71 -12.38 3.81
C VAL A 430 6.99 -13.10 4.27
N GLU A 431 7.29 -14.24 3.68
CA GLU A 431 8.54 -14.95 3.95
C GLU A 431 9.66 -14.35 3.10
N ALA A 432 10.79 -14.03 3.72
CA ALA A 432 11.92 -13.47 3.02
C ALA A 432 12.39 -14.41 1.89
N GLY A 433 12.40 -13.87 0.66
CA GLY A 433 12.77 -14.63 -0.55
C GLY A 433 11.62 -15.43 -1.20
N ASP A 434 10.38 -15.32 -0.75
CA ASP A 434 9.22 -15.86 -1.50
C ASP A 434 9.08 -15.11 -2.84
N ARG A 435 8.84 -15.90 -3.91
CA ARG A 435 8.69 -15.37 -5.28
C ARG A 435 7.23 -15.14 -5.70
N GLY A 436 6.28 -15.37 -4.80
CA GLY A 436 4.84 -15.14 -5.05
C GLY A 436 4.43 -13.69 -4.83
N GLU A 437 5.26 -12.74 -5.30
CA GLU A 437 5.11 -11.30 -5.08
C GLU A 437 3.89 -10.70 -5.79
N ALA A 438 3.45 -9.54 -5.31
CA ALA A 438 2.46 -8.69 -5.98
C ALA A 438 2.88 -8.42 -7.44
N HIS A 439 1.92 -8.31 -8.35
CA HIS A 439 2.12 -8.13 -9.81
C HIS A 439 2.82 -9.30 -10.52
N ALA A 440 3.37 -10.29 -9.80
CA ALA A 440 4.01 -11.46 -10.41
C ALA A 440 2.99 -12.46 -10.99
N ASN A 441 3.46 -13.40 -11.82
CA ASN A 441 2.67 -14.57 -12.16
C ASN A 441 2.63 -15.51 -10.94
N ASP A 442 1.53 -16.24 -10.78
CA ASP A 442 1.30 -17.12 -9.62
C ASP A 442 1.33 -16.37 -8.28
N GLU A 443 0.89 -15.09 -8.28
CA GLU A 443 0.65 -14.33 -7.07
C GLU A 443 -0.19 -15.14 -6.09
N ARG A 444 0.25 -15.17 -4.83
CA ARG A 444 -0.38 -15.99 -3.80
C ARG A 444 -0.18 -15.43 -2.42
N LEU A 445 -1.13 -15.71 -1.56
CA LEU A 445 -1.07 -15.39 -0.14
C LEU A 445 -1.13 -16.67 0.69
N ALA A 446 -0.28 -16.81 1.70
CA ALA A 446 -0.44 -17.87 2.68
C ALA A 446 -1.73 -17.65 3.48
N GLU A 447 -2.59 -18.67 3.62
CA GLU A 447 -3.85 -18.55 4.37
C GLU A 447 -3.62 -18.09 5.81
N ALA A 448 -2.54 -18.57 6.45
CA ALA A 448 -2.16 -18.16 7.79
C ALA A 448 -1.79 -16.66 7.86
N SER A 449 -1.27 -16.10 6.78
CA SER A 449 -0.92 -14.68 6.69
C SER A 449 -2.17 -13.80 6.65
N LEU A 450 -3.21 -14.19 5.88
CA LEU A 450 -4.51 -13.53 5.91
C LEU A 450 -5.10 -13.49 7.33
N TYR A 451 -5.05 -14.65 8.03
CA TYR A 451 -5.60 -14.74 9.38
C TYR A 451 -4.89 -13.80 10.36
N LYS A 452 -3.58 -13.71 10.26
CA LYS A 452 -2.78 -12.80 11.08
C LYS A 452 -2.97 -11.34 10.70
N LEU A 453 -3.21 -11.03 9.42
CA LEU A 453 -3.52 -9.68 8.96
C LEU A 453 -4.84 -9.17 9.58
N VAL A 454 -5.90 -9.99 9.56
CA VAL A 454 -7.19 -9.66 10.21
C VAL A 454 -7.00 -9.46 11.72
N GLU A 455 -6.22 -10.34 12.38
CA GLU A 455 -5.95 -10.25 13.81
C GLU A 455 -5.14 -8.99 14.16
N PHE A 456 -4.13 -8.64 13.34
CA PHE A 456 -3.31 -7.45 13.51
C PHE A 456 -4.13 -6.16 13.38
N LEU A 457 -4.92 -6.05 12.31
CA LEU A 457 -5.80 -4.90 12.10
C LEU A 457 -6.83 -4.77 13.22
N TRP A 458 -7.42 -5.88 13.66
CA TRP A 458 -8.34 -5.90 14.79
C TRP A 458 -7.72 -5.31 16.06
N TYR A 459 -6.52 -5.78 16.46
CA TYR A 459 -5.87 -5.26 17.66
C TYR A 459 -5.45 -3.81 17.51
N THR A 460 -5.01 -3.39 16.34
CA THR A 460 -4.67 -1.98 16.05
C THR A 460 -5.88 -1.08 16.22
N ILE A 461 -7.04 -1.45 15.64
CA ILE A 461 -8.28 -0.67 15.75
C ILE A 461 -8.77 -0.60 17.20
N LEU A 462 -8.71 -1.69 17.95
CA LEU A 462 -9.10 -1.67 19.36
C LEU A 462 -8.17 -0.81 20.22
N GLU A 463 -6.87 -0.83 19.96
CA GLU A 463 -5.91 -0.07 20.74
C GLU A 463 -6.05 1.43 20.55
N VAL A 464 -6.29 1.89 19.33
CA VAL A 464 -6.43 3.33 19.03
C VAL A 464 -7.79 3.90 19.48
N GLN A 465 -8.75 3.06 19.90
CA GLN A 465 -10.02 3.48 20.52
C GLN A 465 -9.87 3.83 22.00
N ARG A 466 -8.77 3.44 22.64
CA ARG A 466 -8.48 3.74 24.04
C ARG A 466 -7.96 5.15 24.22
#